data_7ef16b314cde600e66e4d5a7d5f1e612
#
_entry.id   7ef16b314cde600e66e4d5a7d5f1e612
#
_cell.length_a   1.000
_cell.length_b   1.000
_cell.length_c   1.000
_cell.angle_alpha   90.00
_cell.angle_beta   90.00
_cell.angle_gamma   90.00
#
_symmetry.space_group_name_H-M   'P 1'
#
loop_
_entity.id
_entity.type
_entity.pdbx_description
1 polymer ?
#
loop_
_entity_poly.entity_id
_entity_poly.type
_entity_poly.pdbx_seq_one_letter_code
_entity_poly.pdbx_strand_id
1 'polypeptide(L)'
;TRYIEDKVDNHIPIKPIFQEVTPKIEPKAQEEKSVEKVERIEKVEKKVEKVENKFIEKVPELKKENIQKPIFSVSSYDEVLIEIDSTTNIMNLKAKVNNNYEEIKTYKVSTGKDDVKKPFGAGKVSKISLNPVWYPTADTIKSFKKRGINLPSVVPPGNKYNYMGAAKINLTHEVDGKNTFRIHGTLNEKTIGTNESAGCIRMKNGDVVQLATLLNQFANLKSLNDVKVILK
;
A
#
# COMPACT_ATOMS: atom_id res chain seq x y z
N THR A 1 21.25 -57.60 6.97
CA THR A 1 19.84 -57.22 7.13
C THR A 1 19.37 -56.62 5.82
N ARG A 2 18.35 -57.22 5.21
CA ARG A 2 17.93 -57.02 3.82
C ARG A 2 17.06 -55.77 3.70
N TYR A 3 17.34 -54.94 2.65
CA TYR A 3 16.45 -53.93 2.13
C TYR A 3 15.37 -54.58 1.27
N ILE A 4 14.15 -54.21 1.47
CA ILE A 4 13.01 -54.53 0.59
C ILE A 4 12.65 -53.23 -0.14
N GLU A 5 12.81 -53.19 -1.44
CA GLU A 5 12.32 -52.18 -2.34
C GLU A 5 10.84 -52.49 -2.66
N ASP A 6 9.93 -51.59 -2.31
CA ASP A 6 8.58 -51.64 -2.82
C ASP A 6 8.44 -50.59 -3.96
N LYS A 7 8.36 -51.13 -5.17
CA LYS A 7 7.92 -50.43 -6.36
C LYS A 7 6.41 -50.23 -6.30
N VAL A 8 5.92 -49.01 -6.31
CA VAL A 8 4.53 -48.72 -6.65
C VAL A 8 4.50 -47.92 -7.95
N ASP A 9 4.18 -48.63 -9.00
CA ASP A 9 3.89 -48.14 -10.35
C ASP A 9 2.39 -47.75 -10.36
N ASN A 10 2.09 -46.48 -10.57
CA ASN A 10 0.73 -46.04 -10.84
C ASN A 10 0.71 -44.99 -11.95
N HIS A 11 0.78 -45.52 -13.20
CA HIS A 11 0.41 -44.78 -14.39
C HIS A 11 -1.11 -44.73 -14.52
N ILE A 12 -1.69 -43.56 -14.27
CA ILE A 12 -3.06 -43.27 -14.68
C ILE A 12 -3.00 -42.36 -15.92
N PRO A 13 -3.50 -42.81 -17.08
CA PRO A 13 -3.52 -41.96 -18.27
C PRO A 13 -4.69 -40.97 -18.19
N ILE A 14 -4.37 -39.67 -18.16
CA ILE A 14 -5.37 -38.59 -18.30
C ILE A 14 -5.73 -38.46 -19.79
N LYS A 15 -6.95 -38.78 -20.15
CA LYS A 15 -7.53 -38.48 -21.47
C LYS A 15 -7.97 -37.02 -21.50
N PRO A 16 -7.62 -36.22 -22.51
CA PRO A 16 -8.17 -34.89 -22.70
C PRO A 16 -9.59 -35.00 -23.28
N ILE A 17 -10.56 -34.47 -22.56
CA ILE A 17 -11.91 -34.24 -23.09
C ILE A 17 -11.97 -32.83 -23.64
N PHE A 18 -11.68 -32.69 -24.94
CA PHE A 18 -12.09 -31.52 -25.70
C PHE A 18 -13.43 -31.85 -26.38
N GLN A 19 -14.52 -31.28 -25.91
CA GLN A 19 -15.72 -31.15 -26.68
C GLN A 19 -15.79 -29.73 -27.22
N GLU A 20 -15.59 -29.58 -28.51
CA GLU A 20 -15.91 -28.35 -29.25
C GLU A 20 -17.43 -28.21 -29.27
N VAL A 21 -17.93 -27.20 -28.55
CA VAL A 21 -19.30 -26.73 -28.72
C VAL A 21 -19.24 -25.45 -29.53
N THR A 22 -19.53 -25.55 -30.81
CA THR A 22 -19.76 -24.38 -31.66
C THR A 22 -21.18 -23.84 -31.40
N PRO A 23 -21.32 -22.59 -30.93
CA PRO A 23 -22.66 -21.98 -30.89
C PRO A 23 -22.99 -21.43 -32.29
N LYS A 24 -24.12 -21.84 -32.82
CA LYS A 24 -24.77 -21.17 -33.96
C LYS A 24 -25.20 -19.78 -33.51
N ILE A 25 -24.59 -18.77 -34.10
CA ILE A 25 -24.94 -17.36 -33.89
C ILE A 25 -26.04 -17.00 -34.92
N GLU A 26 -27.25 -16.72 -34.48
CA GLU A 26 -28.24 -16.04 -35.29
C GLU A 26 -27.98 -14.54 -35.26
N PRO A 27 -27.83 -13.87 -36.42
CA PRO A 27 -27.52 -12.44 -36.47
C PRO A 27 -28.81 -11.61 -36.58
N LYS A 28 -29.41 -11.17 -35.49
CA LYS A 28 -30.42 -10.09 -35.53
C LYS A 28 -30.65 -9.30 -34.22
N ALA A 29 -30.03 -9.65 -33.10
CA ALA A 29 -30.31 -8.98 -31.83
C ALA A 29 -29.13 -8.13 -31.28
N GLN A 30 -28.01 -7.99 -32.00
CA GLN A 30 -26.82 -7.28 -31.51
C GLN A 30 -26.69 -5.84 -32.01
N GLU A 31 -27.34 -5.44 -33.10
CA GLU A 31 -27.23 -4.05 -33.61
C GLU A 31 -28.04 -3.02 -32.79
N GLU A 32 -29.25 -3.38 -32.31
CA GLU A 32 -30.05 -2.44 -31.53
C GLU A 32 -29.46 -2.15 -30.12
N LYS A 33 -28.77 -3.13 -29.49
CA LYS A 33 -28.13 -2.92 -28.18
C LYS A 33 -26.83 -2.09 -28.24
N SER A 34 -26.17 -2.02 -29.38
CA SER A 34 -24.96 -1.23 -29.56
C SER A 34 -25.25 0.26 -29.72
N VAL A 35 -26.32 0.63 -30.41
CA VAL A 35 -26.73 2.03 -30.62
C VAL A 35 -27.23 2.64 -29.30
N GLU A 36 -28.03 1.93 -28.54
CA GLU A 36 -28.53 2.40 -27.23
C GLU A 36 -27.44 2.59 -26.19
N LYS A 37 -26.37 1.78 -26.26
CA LYS A 37 -25.21 1.90 -25.38
C LYS A 37 -24.33 3.09 -25.71
N VAL A 38 -24.17 3.42 -27.00
CA VAL A 38 -23.39 4.58 -27.46
C VAL A 38 -24.11 5.88 -27.10
N GLU A 39 -25.42 5.98 -27.34
CA GLU A 39 -26.21 7.17 -26.95
C GLU A 39 -26.22 7.41 -25.43
N ARG A 40 -26.16 6.34 -24.64
CA ARG A 40 -26.12 6.43 -23.17
C ARG A 40 -24.77 6.94 -22.68
N ILE A 41 -23.67 6.57 -23.33
CA ILE A 41 -22.32 7.05 -23.03
C ILE A 41 -22.19 8.53 -23.38
N GLU A 42 -22.62 8.97 -24.57
CA GLU A 42 -22.58 10.38 -24.97
C GLU A 42 -23.42 11.30 -24.07
N LYS A 43 -24.58 10.82 -23.57
CA LYS A 43 -25.38 11.57 -22.58
C LYS A 43 -24.72 11.69 -21.23
N VAL A 44 -23.93 10.69 -20.82
CA VAL A 44 -23.18 10.72 -19.56
C VAL A 44 -21.98 11.66 -19.69
N GLU A 45 -21.24 11.61 -20.79
CA GLU A 45 -20.10 12.50 -21.03
C GLU A 45 -20.52 13.98 -21.09
N LYS A 46 -21.59 14.33 -21.80
CA LYS A 46 -22.14 15.70 -21.81
C LYS A 46 -22.65 16.17 -20.44
N LYS A 47 -23.07 15.25 -19.59
CA LYS A 47 -23.51 15.56 -18.22
C LYS A 47 -22.33 15.77 -17.27
N VAL A 48 -21.23 15.03 -17.46
CA VAL A 48 -19.99 15.17 -16.70
C VAL A 48 -19.32 16.50 -17.06
N GLU A 49 -19.18 16.82 -18.35
CA GLU A 49 -18.58 18.08 -18.81
C GLU A 49 -19.37 19.32 -18.31
N LYS A 50 -20.69 19.22 -18.20
CA LYS A 50 -21.55 20.30 -17.67
C LYS A 50 -21.46 20.44 -16.14
N VAL A 51 -21.07 19.38 -15.43
CA VAL A 51 -20.84 19.39 -13.98
C VAL A 51 -19.43 19.94 -13.68
N GLU A 52 -18.42 19.57 -14.46
CA GLU A 52 -17.07 20.10 -14.30
C GLU A 52 -17.01 21.61 -14.57
N ASN A 53 -17.65 22.10 -15.61
CA ASN A 53 -17.70 23.54 -15.90
C ASN A 53 -18.47 24.34 -14.83
N LYS A 54 -19.41 23.74 -14.10
CA LYS A 54 -20.16 24.40 -13.03
C LYS A 54 -19.39 24.48 -11.71
N PHE A 55 -18.37 23.60 -11.52
CA PHE A 55 -17.50 23.62 -10.35
C PHE A 55 -16.34 24.60 -10.48
N ILE A 56 -15.94 24.95 -11.71
CA ILE A 56 -14.82 25.87 -11.98
C ILE A 56 -15.21 27.34 -11.67
N GLU A 57 -16.50 27.69 -11.75
CA GLU A 57 -16.96 29.08 -11.52
C GLU A 57 -17.15 29.50 -10.05
N LYS A 58 -16.94 28.61 -9.07
CA LYS A 58 -17.20 28.88 -7.65
C LYS A 58 -16.02 28.64 -6.69
N VAL A 59 -14.79 28.74 -7.18
CA VAL A 59 -13.62 28.72 -6.28
C VAL A 59 -13.26 30.18 -5.94
N PRO A 60 -13.35 30.62 -4.67
CA PRO A 60 -12.84 31.93 -4.29
C PRO A 60 -11.34 31.97 -4.53
N GLU A 61 -10.89 33.06 -5.10
CA GLU A 61 -9.49 33.39 -5.38
C GLU A 61 -8.67 33.34 -4.08
N LEU A 62 -8.12 32.16 -3.74
CA LEU A 62 -7.13 32.00 -2.70
C LEU A 62 -5.82 32.61 -3.20
N LYS A 63 -5.36 33.64 -2.48
CA LYS A 63 -4.10 34.35 -2.73
C LYS A 63 -2.99 33.37 -3.04
N LYS A 64 -2.42 33.48 -4.23
CA LYS A 64 -1.27 32.74 -4.73
C LYS A 64 -0.03 33.15 -3.94
N GLU A 65 0.29 32.47 -2.87
CA GLU A 65 1.68 32.33 -2.45
C GLU A 65 2.28 31.19 -3.28
N ASN A 66 2.82 31.59 -4.40
CA ASN A 66 3.37 30.70 -5.42
C ASN A 66 4.85 30.45 -5.09
N ILE A 67 5.15 29.61 -4.12
CA ILE A 67 6.44 28.96 -4.05
C ILE A 67 6.23 27.60 -4.74
N GLN A 68 6.36 27.57 -6.04
CA GLN A 68 6.50 26.34 -6.79
C GLN A 68 7.81 25.69 -6.40
N LYS A 69 7.78 24.78 -5.39
CA LYS A 69 8.86 23.80 -5.23
C LYS A 69 8.98 23.06 -6.57
N PRO A 70 10.19 22.90 -7.12
CA PRO A 70 10.36 22.17 -8.37
C PRO A 70 9.80 20.76 -8.20
N ILE A 71 8.84 20.38 -9.04
CA ILE A 71 8.29 19.03 -9.06
C ILE A 71 9.30 18.15 -9.77
N PHE A 72 10.21 17.57 -9.00
CA PHE A 72 11.16 16.59 -9.53
C PHE A 72 10.42 15.30 -9.92
N SER A 73 10.68 14.79 -11.11
CA SER A 73 10.22 13.47 -11.51
C SER A 73 10.94 12.39 -10.70
N VAL A 74 10.26 11.30 -10.35
CA VAL A 74 10.88 10.14 -9.67
C VAL A 74 12.10 9.61 -10.43
N SER A 75 12.14 9.77 -11.74
CA SER A 75 13.29 9.37 -12.58
C SER A 75 14.56 10.18 -12.31
N SER A 76 14.46 11.37 -11.73
CA SER A 76 15.62 12.21 -11.35
C SER A 76 16.16 11.91 -9.96
N TYR A 77 15.56 10.99 -9.20
CA TYR A 77 16.00 10.63 -7.87
C TYR A 77 17.17 9.64 -7.93
N ASP A 78 18.26 9.94 -7.25
CA ASP A 78 19.40 9.03 -7.07
C ASP A 78 19.22 8.15 -5.83
N GLU A 79 18.57 8.67 -4.81
CA GLU A 79 18.30 8.02 -3.53
C GLU A 79 17.04 8.62 -2.91
N VAL A 80 16.32 7.82 -2.14
CA VAL A 80 15.19 8.29 -1.32
C VAL A 80 15.54 8.14 0.15
N LEU A 81 15.26 9.17 0.95
CA LEU A 81 15.43 9.18 2.39
C LEU A 81 14.11 9.46 3.09
N ILE A 82 13.75 8.57 3.99
CA ILE A 82 12.60 8.72 4.89
C ILE A 82 13.15 9.00 6.29
N GLU A 83 12.94 10.21 6.80
CA GLU A 83 13.29 10.58 8.19
C GLU A 83 12.04 10.62 9.04
N ILE A 84 12.05 9.89 10.15
CA ILE A 84 10.92 9.80 11.08
C ILE A 84 11.39 10.30 12.43
N ASP A 85 10.74 11.36 12.92
CA ASP A 85 10.93 11.89 14.26
C ASP A 85 9.79 11.40 15.17
N SER A 86 10.13 10.53 16.13
CA SER A 86 9.16 9.96 17.05
C SER A 86 8.71 10.91 18.15
N THR A 87 9.43 12.01 18.36
CA THR A 87 9.09 13.04 19.34
C THR A 87 8.00 13.95 18.80
N THR A 88 8.11 14.33 17.51
CA THR A 88 7.14 15.22 16.85
C THR A 88 6.06 14.47 16.08
N ASN A 89 6.23 13.14 15.88
CA ASN A 89 5.38 12.32 15.02
C ASN A 89 5.29 12.85 13.59
N ILE A 90 6.41 13.33 13.07
CA ILE A 90 6.58 13.83 11.71
C ILE A 90 7.49 12.89 10.94
N MET A 91 7.12 12.61 9.69
CA MET A 91 7.92 11.89 8.74
C MET A 91 8.18 12.76 7.51
N ASN A 92 9.46 12.99 7.19
CA ASN A 92 9.87 13.72 6.02
C ASN A 92 10.37 12.76 4.94
N LEU A 93 9.76 12.82 3.77
CA LEU A 93 10.21 12.16 2.56
C LEU A 93 11.11 13.10 1.78
N LYS A 94 12.35 12.69 1.56
CA LYS A 94 13.35 13.44 0.79
C LYS A 94 13.84 12.60 -0.37
N ALA A 95 14.25 13.24 -1.45
CA ALA A 95 14.95 12.59 -2.55
C ALA A 95 16.28 13.29 -2.80
N LYS A 96 17.31 12.52 -3.12
CA LYS A 96 18.61 13.05 -3.55
C LYS A 96 18.54 13.33 -5.05
N VAL A 97 18.76 14.59 -5.40
CA VAL A 97 18.80 15.07 -6.78
C VAL A 97 20.05 15.94 -6.94
N ASN A 98 20.91 15.64 -7.92
CA ASN A 98 22.14 16.38 -8.14
C ASN A 98 23.01 16.51 -6.85
N ASN A 99 23.15 15.41 -6.11
CA ASN A 99 23.86 15.33 -4.82
C ASN A 99 23.25 16.10 -3.62
N ASN A 100 22.10 16.76 -3.78
CA ASN A 100 21.40 17.45 -2.71
C ASN A 100 20.12 16.73 -2.33
N TYR A 101 19.79 16.74 -1.02
CA TYR A 101 18.49 16.24 -0.57
C TYR A 101 17.44 17.34 -0.67
N GLU A 102 16.42 17.06 -1.46
CA GLU A 102 15.22 17.90 -1.61
C GLU A 102 14.06 17.30 -0.83
N GLU A 103 13.35 18.12 -0.08
CA GLU A 103 12.14 17.69 0.62
C GLU A 103 11.00 17.54 -0.37
N ILE A 104 10.49 16.31 -0.50
CA ILE A 104 9.39 15.96 -1.40
C ILE A 104 8.05 16.13 -0.69
N LYS A 105 7.93 15.58 0.51
CA LYS A 105 6.69 15.63 1.28
C LYS A 105 6.91 15.37 2.76
N THR A 106 6.09 16.04 3.57
CA THR A 106 6.00 15.81 5.01
C THR A 106 4.69 15.12 5.34
N TYR A 107 4.73 14.11 6.22
CA TYR A 107 3.57 13.37 6.68
C TYR A 107 3.48 13.42 8.20
N LYS A 108 2.25 13.46 8.71
CA LYS A 108 1.97 13.21 10.11
C LYS A 108 1.82 11.71 10.31
N VAL A 109 2.53 11.15 11.29
CA VAL A 109 2.57 9.70 11.57
C VAL A 109 2.23 9.41 13.02
N SER A 110 2.05 8.14 13.36
CA SER A 110 1.98 7.67 14.75
C SER A 110 3.11 6.68 14.96
N THR A 111 3.85 6.83 16.06
CA THR A 111 4.98 5.98 16.39
C THR A 111 4.72 5.12 17.62
N GLY A 112 5.71 4.34 18.05
CA GLY A 112 5.60 3.48 19.23
C GLY A 112 5.33 4.28 20.49
N LYS A 113 4.59 3.69 21.44
CA LYS A 113 4.42 4.22 22.79
C LYS A 113 5.77 4.46 23.45
N ASP A 114 5.80 5.30 24.48
CA ASP A 114 7.04 5.66 25.17
C ASP A 114 7.66 4.49 25.95
N ASP A 115 6.83 3.54 26.40
CA ASP A 115 7.22 2.31 27.08
C ASP A 115 7.65 1.19 26.12
N VAL A 116 7.57 1.41 24.80
CA VAL A 116 7.97 0.45 23.77
C VAL A 116 9.32 0.82 23.18
N LYS A 117 10.24 -0.14 23.14
CA LYS A 117 11.53 0.04 22.45
C LYS A 117 11.27 0.33 20.95
N LYS A 118 11.72 1.50 20.52
CA LYS A 118 11.59 1.95 19.12
C LYS A 118 12.85 1.56 18.33
N PRO A 119 12.73 1.26 17.04
CA PRO A 119 13.88 0.88 16.20
C PRO A 119 14.66 2.13 15.74
N PHE A 120 15.24 2.85 16.69
CA PHE A 120 16.04 4.03 16.38
C PHE A 120 17.25 3.73 15.50
N GLY A 121 17.67 4.71 14.72
CA GLY A 121 18.85 4.65 13.87
C GLY A 121 18.49 4.45 12.40
N ALA A 122 19.48 4.00 11.63
CA ALA A 122 19.41 3.86 10.19
C ALA A 122 19.01 2.45 9.76
N GLY A 123 18.18 2.38 8.74
CA GLY A 123 17.77 1.16 8.06
C GLY A 123 17.36 1.43 6.63
N LYS A 124 16.69 0.48 6.01
CA LYS A 124 16.24 0.54 4.61
C LYS A 124 14.82 -0.02 4.49
N VAL A 125 14.19 0.26 3.36
CA VAL A 125 12.98 -0.45 2.95
C VAL A 125 13.37 -1.80 2.35
N SER A 126 12.74 -2.89 2.82
CA SER A 126 13.01 -4.24 2.34
C SER A 126 11.89 -4.79 1.44
N LYS A 127 10.64 -4.37 1.64
CA LYS A 127 9.50 -4.84 0.86
C LYS A 127 8.34 -3.84 0.94
N ILE A 128 7.62 -3.69 -0.16
CA ILE A 128 6.41 -2.88 -0.26
C ILE A 128 5.24 -3.78 -0.65
N SER A 129 4.09 -3.58 -0.03
CA SER A 129 2.86 -4.32 -0.34
C SER A 129 1.68 -3.35 -0.34
N LEU A 130 0.98 -3.23 -1.46
CA LEU A 130 -0.34 -2.60 -1.53
C LEU A 130 -1.40 -3.64 -1.16
N ASN A 131 -2.46 -3.20 -0.50
CA ASN A 131 -3.54 -4.07 -0.02
C ASN A 131 -3.01 -5.34 0.70
N PRO A 132 -2.21 -5.19 1.78
CA PRO A 132 -1.52 -6.30 2.40
C PRO A 132 -2.48 -7.25 3.13
N VAL A 133 -2.19 -8.54 3.04
CA VAL A 133 -2.70 -9.52 4.00
C VAL A 133 -2.01 -9.28 5.34
N TRP A 134 -2.76 -9.39 6.43
CA TRP A 134 -2.21 -9.29 7.78
C TRP A 134 -2.22 -10.64 8.50
N TYR A 135 -1.11 -10.95 9.14
CA TYR A 135 -0.92 -12.13 10.00
C TYR A 135 -0.78 -11.63 11.45
N PRO A 136 -1.88 -11.60 12.22
CA PRO A 136 -1.83 -11.19 13.62
C PRO A 136 -1.00 -12.16 14.47
N THR A 137 -0.31 -11.63 15.48
CA THR A 137 0.40 -12.45 16.44
C THR A 137 -0.56 -13.25 17.33
N ALA A 138 -0.10 -14.34 17.94
CA ALA A 138 -0.90 -15.14 18.87
C ALA A 138 -1.48 -14.28 20.02
N ASP A 139 -0.70 -13.32 20.54
CA ASP A 139 -1.15 -12.41 21.59
C ASP A 139 -2.21 -11.43 21.11
N THR A 140 -2.09 -10.96 19.87
CA THR A 140 -3.14 -10.15 19.24
C THR A 140 -4.43 -10.96 19.13
N ILE A 141 -4.38 -12.19 18.62
CA ILE A 141 -5.57 -13.08 18.51
C ILE A 141 -6.20 -13.30 19.89
N LYS A 142 -5.39 -13.60 20.93
CA LYS A 142 -5.87 -13.73 22.31
C LYS A 142 -6.55 -12.45 22.83
N SER A 143 -5.95 -11.29 22.55
CA SER A 143 -6.52 -9.99 22.94
C SER A 143 -7.87 -9.72 22.28
N PHE A 144 -8.02 -10.07 21.00
CA PHE A 144 -9.30 -9.97 20.29
C PHE A 144 -10.35 -10.92 20.88
N LYS A 145 -9.96 -12.17 21.16
CA LYS A 145 -10.83 -13.17 21.78
C LYS A 145 -11.38 -12.71 23.14
N LYS A 146 -10.55 -12.06 23.99
CA LYS A 146 -11.00 -11.46 25.27
C LYS A 146 -12.08 -10.40 25.08
N ARG A 147 -12.17 -9.76 23.90
CA ARG A 147 -13.17 -8.77 23.52
C ARG A 147 -14.37 -9.38 22.76
N GLY A 148 -14.47 -10.71 22.74
CA GLY A 148 -15.54 -11.44 22.04
C GLY A 148 -15.38 -11.48 20.51
N ILE A 149 -14.18 -11.18 19.98
CA ILE A 149 -13.92 -11.15 18.53
C ILE A 149 -13.05 -12.33 18.15
N ASN A 150 -13.55 -13.22 17.31
CA ASN A 150 -12.77 -14.31 16.73
C ASN A 150 -11.99 -13.79 15.52
N LEU A 151 -10.74 -13.37 15.77
CA LEU A 151 -9.84 -12.93 14.71
C LEU A 151 -9.17 -14.14 14.05
N PRO A 152 -9.25 -14.31 12.73
CA PRO A 152 -8.55 -15.38 12.03
C PRO A 152 -7.03 -15.16 12.03
N SER A 153 -6.24 -16.24 11.86
CA SER A 153 -4.78 -16.17 11.73
C SER A 153 -4.31 -15.45 10.45
N VAL A 154 -5.19 -15.36 9.46
CA VAL A 154 -4.95 -14.65 8.20
C VAL A 154 -6.10 -13.68 7.96
N VAL A 155 -5.81 -12.39 7.95
CA VAL A 155 -6.79 -11.32 7.76
C VAL A 155 -6.59 -10.73 6.35
N PRO A 156 -7.57 -10.89 5.43
CA PRO A 156 -7.42 -10.44 4.05
C PRO A 156 -7.44 -8.90 3.94
N PRO A 157 -7.00 -8.34 2.79
CA PRO A 157 -7.12 -6.92 2.49
C PRO A 157 -8.58 -6.45 2.59
N GLY A 158 -8.77 -5.20 3.03
CA GLY A 158 -10.11 -4.60 3.15
C GLY A 158 -10.95 -5.12 4.33
N ASN A 159 -10.49 -6.14 5.06
CA ASN A 159 -11.18 -6.59 6.25
C ASN A 159 -11.14 -5.51 7.35
N LYS A 160 -12.27 -5.29 8.02
CA LYS A 160 -12.42 -4.28 9.09
C LYS A 160 -11.47 -4.47 10.29
N TYR A 161 -10.79 -5.59 10.38
CA TYR A 161 -9.81 -5.89 11.43
C TYR A 161 -8.37 -5.93 10.89
N ASN A 162 -8.13 -5.63 9.61
CA ASN A 162 -6.77 -5.64 9.06
C ASN A 162 -6.01 -4.40 9.49
N TYR A 163 -5.19 -4.53 10.53
CA TYR A 163 -4.43 -3.42 11.11
C TYR A 163 -3.31 -2.86 10.20
N MET A 164 -2.99 -3.54 9.10
CA MET A 164 -2.00 -3.02 8.15
C MET A 164 -2.56 -1.90 7.27
N GLY A 165 -3.89 -1.73 7.23
CA GLY A 165 -4.51 -0.73 6.38
C GLY A 165 -4.29 -0.98 4.89
N ALA A 166 -4.22 0.11 4.11
CA ALA A 166 -4.19 0.05 2.64
C ALA A 166 -2.81 -0.28 2.04
N ALA A 167 -1.72 -0.06 2.77
CA ALA A 167 -0.37 -0.43 2.34
C ALA A 167 0.54 -0.75 3.53
N LYS A 168 1.62 -1.50 3.25
CA LYS A 168 2.64 -1.89 4.22
C LYS A 168 4.02 -1.83 3.57
N ILE A 169 4.96 -1.17 4.24
CA ILE A 169 6.35 -1.00 3.86
C ILE A 169 7.21 -1.61 4.98
N ASN A 170 7.88 -2.71 4.69
CA ASN A 170 8.74 -3.39 5.67
C ASN A 170 10.08 -2.69 5.75
N LEU A 171 10.61 -2.58 6.97
CA LEU A 171 11.90 -1.97 7.28
C LEU A 171 12.92 -3.04 7.67
N THR A 172 14.21 -2.74 7.50
CA THR A 172 15.32 -3.60 7.95
C THR A 172 15.73 -3.34 9.39
N HIS A 173 15.12 -2.37 10.07
CA HIS A 173 15.40 -2.07 11.47
C HIS A 173 15.18 -3.28 12.37
N GLU A 174 16.01 -3.39 13.39
CA GLU A 174 15.98 -4.48 14.37
C GLU A 174 16.05 -3.95 15.79
N VAL A 175 15.29 -4.56 16.69
CA VAL A 175 15.37 -4.32 18.15
C VAL A 175 15.26 -5.67 18.85
N ASP A 176 16.23 -6.00 19.70
CA ASP A 176 16.27 -7.26 20.47
C ASP A 176 16.07 -8.50 19.58
N GLY A 177 16.72 -8.54 18.39
CA GLY A 177 16.60 -9.65 17.42
C GLY A 177 15.28 -9.69 16.64
N LYS A 178 14.40 -8.69 16.81
CA LYS A 178 13.13 -8.58 16.08
C LYS A 178 13.23 -7.56 14.95
N ASN A 179 12.98 -8.00 13.72
CA ASN A 179 13.02 -7.17 12.50
C ASN A 179 11.62 -7.02 11.87
N THR A 180 10.59 -6.88 12.69
CA THR A 180 9.20 -6.82 12.23
C THR A 180 8.65 -5.40 12.14
N PHE A 181 9.52 -4.39 12.04
CA PHE A 181 9.11 -2.99 11.97
C PHE A 181 8.62 -2.61 10.57
N ARG A 182 7.60 -1.77 10.53
CA ARG A 182 6.90 -1.41 9.30
C ARG A 182 6.38 0.01 9.38
N ILE A 183 6.27 0.64 8.21
CA ILE A 183 5.38 1.77 7.97
C ILE A 183 4.12 1.18 7.34
N HIS A 184 2.93 1.48 7.88
CA HIS A 184 1.68 0.91 7.36
C HIS A 184 0.48 1.83 7.61
N GLY A 185 -0.64 1.55 6.96
CA GLY A 185 -1.89 2.25 7.18
C GLY A 185 -2.50 1.97 8.57
N THR A 186 -3.70 2.45 8.79
CA THR A 186 -4.39 2.27 10.08
C THR A 186 -5.89 2.12 9.88
N LEU A 187 -6.55 1.44 10.83
CA LEU A 187 -8.02 1.42 10.93
C LEU A 187 -8.57 2.65 11.67
N ASN A 188 -7.71 3.38 12.41
CA ASN A 188 -8.11 4.57 13.16
C ASN A 188 -7.18 5.74 12.86
N GLU A 189 -7.55 6.54 11.87
CA GLU A 189 -6.77 7.72 11.48
C GLU A 189 -6.77 8.85 12.50
N LYS A 190 -7.67 8.81 13.51
CA LYS A 190 -7.70 9.80 14.60
C LYS A 190 -6.47 9.69 15.53
N THR A 191 -5.79 8.53 15.53
CA THR A 191 -4.59 8.33 16.33
C THR A 191 -3.31 8.80 15.63
N ILE A 192 -3.39 9.28 14.41
CA ILE A 192 -2.23 9.83 13.69
C ILE A 192 -1.77 11.12 14.33
N GLY A 193 -0.48 11.16 14.68
CA GLY A 193 0.16 12.25 15.42
C GLY A 193 0.34 11.97 16.91
N THR A 194 0.16 10.72 17.34
CA THR A 194 0.34 10.29 18.74
C THR A 194 1.25 9.07 18.85
N ASN A 195 1.79 8.79 20.04
CA ASN A 195 2.64 7.63 20.33
C ASN A 195 1.77 6.46 20.84
N GLU A 196 1.06 5.77 19.93
CA GLU A 196 0.13 4.71 20.33
C GLU A 196 0.40 3.33 19.70
N SER A 197 1.44 3.18 18.91
CA SER A 197 1.74 1.90 18.27
C SER A 197 2.54 0.95 19.19
N ALA A 198 2.57 -0.32 18.83
CA ALA A 198 3.45 -1.31 19.45
C ALA A 198 4.86 -1.32 18.81
N GLY A 199 5.32 -0.19 18.23
CA GLY A 199 6.63 -0.02 17.63
C GLY A 199 6.62 0.26 16.13
N CYS A 200 5.58 -0.11 15.39
CA CYS A 200 5.43 0.23 13.97
C CYS A 200 5.05 1.71 13.78
N ILE A 201 5.32 2.24 12.60
CA ILE A 201 4.96 3.59 12.18
C ILE A 201 3.61 3.53 11.44
N ARG A 202 2.61 4.27 11.93
CA ARG A 202 1.28 4.31 11.30
C ARG A 202 1.08 5.60 10.53
N MET A 203 0.45 5.48 9.37
CA MET A 203 0.06 6.59 8.50
C MET A 203 -1.43 6.56 8.20
N LYS A 204 -1.99 7.67 7.73
CA LYS A 204 -3.30 7.64 7.07
C LYS A 204 -3.24 6.71 5.85
N ASN A 205 -4.35 6.03 5.55
CA ASN A 205 -4.37 5.07 4.44
C ASN A 205 -4.06 5.71 3.08
N GLY A 206 -4.59 6.90 2.81
CA GLY A 206 -4.26 7.65 1.59
C GLY A 206 -2.78 8.01 1.50
N ASP A 207 -2.16 8.45 2.60
CA ASP A 207 -0.76 8.85 2.64
C ASP A 207 0.19 7.65 2.43
N VAL A 208 -0.09 6.51 3.09
CA VAL A 208 0.77 5.32 2.93
C VAL A 208 0.67 4.72 1.54
N VAL A 209 -0.49 4.81 0.87
CA VAL A 209 -0.64 4.38 -0.53
C VAL A 209 0.18 5.28 -1.45
N GLN A 210 0.12 6.61 -1.27
CA GLN A 210 0.94 7.56 -2.05
C GLN A 210 2.43 7.27 -1.87
N LEU A 211 2.90 7.12 -0.62
CA LEU A 211 4.29 6.77 -0.32
C LEU A 211 4.67 5.45 -0.97
N ALA A 212 3.90 4.39 -0.78
CA ALA A 212 4.17 3.06 -1.35
C ALA A 212 4.22 3.08 -2.88
N THR A 213 3.34 3.87 -3.52
CA THR A 213 3.32 4.03 -4.98
C THR A 213 4.59 4.74 -5.48
N LEU A 214 5.00 5.83 -4.84
CA LEU A 214 6.23 6.54 -5.17
C LEU A 214 7.45 5.64 -5.01
N LEU A 215 7.55 4.90 -3.90
CA LEU A 215 8.66 4.00 -3.64
C LEU A 215 8.71 2.82 -4.60
N ASN A 216 7.56 2.29 -5.04
CA ASN A 216 7.51 1.27 -6.09
C ASN A 216 7.97 1.82 -7.45
N GLN A 217 7.56 3.05 -7.82
CA GLN A 217 8.04 3.70 -9.03
C GLN A 217 9.56 3.90 -8.99
N PHE A 218 10.08 4.38 -7.85
CA PHE A 218 11.52 4.52 -7.65
C PHE A 218 12.26 3.18 -7.75
N ALA A 219 11.76 2.13 -7.09
CA ALA A 219 12.37 0.81 -7.08
C ALA A 219 12.37 0.13 -8.47
N ASN A 220 11.41 0.44 -9.34
CA ASN A 220 11.39 -0.03 -10.72
C ASN A 220 12.46 0.66 -11.60
N LEU A 221 12.90 1.86 -11.25
CA LEU A 221 13.92 2.62 -11.98
C LEU A 221 15.32 2.45 -11.40
N LYS A 222 15.42 2.19 -10.11
CA LYS A 222 16.65 2.09 -9.31
C LYS A 222 16.62 0.81 -8.46
N SER A 223 16.69 0.92 -7.12
CA SER A 223 16.64 -0.21 -6.21
C SER A 223 15.97 0.17 -4.87
N LEU A 224 15.30 -0.79 -4.23
CA LEU A 224 14.86 -0.62 -2.84
C LEU A 224 16.02 -0.41 -1.86
N ASN A 225 17.23 -0.88 -2.20
CA ASN A 225 18.44 -0.64 -1.39
C ASN A 225 18.83 0.83 -1.30
N ASP A 226 18.35 1.66 -2.24
CA ASP A 226 18.58 3.10 -2.28
C ASP A 226 17.46 3.89 -1.58
N VAL A 227 16.54 3.18 -0.89
CA VAL A 227 15.54 3.78 -0.02
C VAL A 227 15.98 3.63 1.43
N LYS A 228 16.59 4.69 1.96
CA LYS A 228 17.06 4.78 3.34
C LYS A 228 15.95 5.23 4.28
N VAL A 229 16.01 4.76 5.52
CA VAL A 229 15.06 5.14 6.57
C VAL A 229 15.84 5.45 7.84
N ILE A 230 15.58 6.61 8.44
CA ILE A 230 16.15 7.02 9.71
C ILE A 230 15.01 7.27 10.69
N LEU A 231 15.02 6.57 11.82
CA LEU A 231 14.12 6.83 12.95
C LEU A 231 14.93 7.48 14.10
N LYS A 232 14.45 8.62 14.59
CA LYS A 232 15.02 9.38 15.71
C LYS A 232 13.94 9.86 16.68
#